data_59e2d56d3f1b244788a078a18af3ed9a
#
_entry.id   59e2d56d3f1b244788a078a18af3ed9a
#
_cell.length_a   1.000
_cell.length_b   1.000
_cell.length_c   1.000
_cell.angle_alpha   90.00
_cell.angle_beta   90.00
_cell.angle_gamma   90.00
#
_symmetry.space_group_name_H-M   'P 1'
#
loop_
_entity.id
_entity.type
_entity.pdbx_description
1 polymer ?
#
loop_
_entity_poly.entity_id
_entity_poly.type
_entity_poly.pdbx_seq_one_letter_code
_entity_poly.pdbx_strand_id
1 'polypeptide(L)'
;MDSDLALLRLLQLASPGLPVGGFTYSQGLEWAVEAGWVRDVDGFAAWQREQIDDTLACLDWPVLARLYHACQAEDAEAFCHWSRFLLANRETAELRLEEQQRGAALARLLDGWQLGQAPAWRASLEFTQLGGMAWLAAHWAIPLRQLALGHGFAWLEGAVMAGVKLVPFGQQAAQTLLLDLGAGLPAALDQALGLGDDQLGGGLPLLAIASSRHETQYTRLFRS
;
A
#
# COMPACT_ATOMS: atom_id res chain seq x y z
N MET A 1 22.10 -12.62 4.03
CA MET A 1 21.60 -12.28 5.38
C MET A 1 20.91 -13.51 5.95
N ASP A 2 20.94 -13.71 7.26
CA ASP A 2 20.20 -14.79 7.94
C ASP A 2 18.70 -14.66 7.63
N SER A 3 18.04 -15.78 7.32
CA SER A 3 16.59 -15.83 7.01
C SER A 3 15.74 -15.28 8.16
N ASP A 4 16.18 -15.49 9.41
CA ASP A 4 15.47 -15.03 10.60
C ASP A 4 15.53 -13.50 10.73
N LEU A 5 16.69 -12.91 10.40
CA LEU A 5 16.82 -11.45 10.40
C LEU A 5 15.98 -10.83 9.26
N ALA A 6 15.95 -11.45 8.08
CA ALA A 6 15.09 -10.99 6.98
C ALA A 6 13.60 -11.01 7.38
N LEU A 7 13.14 -12.06 8.08
CA LEU A 7 11.80 -12.16 8.63
C LEU A 7 11.51 -11.04 9.65
N LEU A 8 12.41 -10.79 10.59
CA LEU A 8 12.24 -9.71 11.57
C LEU A 8 12.17 -8.33 10.89
N ARG A 9 12.95 -8.11 9.84
CA ARG A 9 12.89 -6.87 9.04
C ARG A 9 11.58 -6.75 8.27
N LEU A 10 11.07 -7.84 7.70
CA LEU A 10 9.75 -7.87 7.07
C LEU A 10 8.63 -7.52 8.06
N LEU A 11 8.63 -8.13 9.24
CA LEU A 11 7.67 -7.82 10.30
C LEU A 11 7.74 -6.36 10.73
N GLN A 12 8.95 -5.77 10.79
CA GLN A 12 9.12 -4.35 11.06
C GLN A 12 8.52 -3.45 9.96
N LEU A 13 8.73 -3.81 8.68
CA LEU A 13 8.16 -3.06 7.54
C LEU A 13 6.65 -3.16 7.46
N ALA A 14 6.08 -4.32 7.79
CA ALA A 14 4.64 -4.57 7.79
C ALA A 14 3.94 -4.08 9.08
N SER A 15 4.69 -3.63 10.08
CA SER A 15 4.12 -3.22 11.38
C SER A 15 3.32 -1.92 11.26
N PRO A 16 2.13 -1.83 11.86
CA PRO A 16 1.40 -0.58 12.01
C PRO A 16 2.15 0.45 12.88
N GLY A 17 3.15 0.01 13.63
CA GLY A 17 4.08 0.88 14.39
C GLY A 17 5.15 1.54 13.53
N LEU A 18 5.27 1.20 12.24
CA LEU A 18 6.19 1.89 11.34
C LEU A 18 5.70 3.35 11.16
N PRO A 19 6.52 4.38 11.47
CA PRO A 19 6.04 5.75 11.53
C PRO A 19 5.91 6.41 10.15
N VAL A 20 5.17 5.77 9.25
CA VAL A 20 4.80 6.27 7.92
C VAL A 20 3.38 6.85 7.85
N GLY A 21 2.67 6.87 8.96
CA GLY A 21 1.35 7.49 9.08
C GLY A 21 0.19 6.69 8.48
N GLY A 22 0.36 5.40 8.18
CA GLY A 22 -0.65 4.57 7.50
C GLY A 22 -2.03 4.56 8.16
N PHE A 23 -2.10 4.69 9.49
CA PHE A 23 -3.36 4.69 10.26
C PHE A 23 -4.21 5.97 10.10
N THR A 24 -3.72 6.98 9.39
CA THR A 24 -4.42 8.28 9.22
C THR A 24 -5.19 8.37 7.90
N TYR A 25 -5.19 7.32 7.10
CA TYR A 25 -5.79 7.29 5.78
C TYR A 25 -6.91 6.24 5.71
N SER A 26 -8.04 6.60 5.09
CA SER A 26 -9.17 5.71 4.85
C SER A 26 -9.34 5.33 3.38
N GLN A 27 -8.61 6.01 2.50
CA GLN A 27 -8.65 5.81 1.05
C GLN A 27 -10.09 5.88 0.50
N GLY A 28 -10.81 6.96 0.87
CA GLY A 28 -12.17 7.20 0.44
C GLY A 28 -13.25 6.42 1.21
N LEU A 29 -12.89 5.47 2.08
CA LEU A 29 -13.86 4.68 2.85
C LEU A 29 -14.76 5.58 3.72
N GLU A 30 -14.20 6.62 4.34
CA GLU A 30 -14.98 7.52 5.20
C GLU A 30 -16.15 8.16 4.45
N TRP A 31 -15.89 8.66 3.25
CA TRP A 31 -16.95 9.21 2.42
C TRP A 31 -17.92 8.12 1.92
N ALA A 32 -17.43 6.94 1.53
CA ALA A 32 -18.27 5.82 1.09
C ALA A 32 -19.25 5.37 2.19
N VAL A 33 -18.85 5.42 3.45
CA VAL A 33 -19.71 5.15 4.61
C VAL A 33 -20.74 6.27 4.76
N GLU A 34 -20.36 7.53 4.73
CA GLU A 34 -21.27 8.68 4.84
C GLU A 34 -22.30 8.69 3.72
N ALA A 35 -21.87 8.38 2.50
CA ALA A 35 -22.76 8.26 1.33
C ALA A 35 -23.67 7.01 1.36
N GLY A 36 -23.47 6.12 2.35
CA GLY A 36 -24.26 4.89 2.50
C GLY A 36 -23.92 3.81 1.46
N TRP A 37 -22.74 3.87 0.85
CA TRP A 37 -22.25 2.81 -0.04
C TRP A 37 -21.73 1.60 0.75
N VAL A 38 -21.11 1.87 1.89
CA VAL A 38 -20.65 0.85 2.84
C VAL A 38 -21.41 1.05 4.16
N ARG A 39 -22.26 0.08 4.53
CA ARG A 39 -23.16 0.22 5.68
C ARG A 39 -22.92 -0.78 6.80
N ASP A 40 -22.31 -1.91 6.46
CA ASP A 40 -22.14 -3.06 7.35
C ASP A 40 -20.86 -3.83 7.01
N VAL A 41 -20.63 -4.91 7.73
CA VAL A 41 -19.45 -5.76 7.58
C VAL A 41 -19.36 -6.40 6.20
N ASP A 42 -20.47 -6.78 5.60
CA ASP A 42 -20.49 -7.42 4.27
C ASP A 42 -20.18 -6.42 3.17
N GLY A 43 -20.77 -5.23 3.23
CA GLY A 43 -20.46 -4.11 2.35
C GLY A 43 -18.99 -3.68 2.46
N PHE A 44 -18.44 -3.65 3.69
CA PHE A 44 -17.03 -3.39 3.90
C PHE A 44 -16.14 -4.49 3.27
N ALA A 45 -16.48 -5.76 3.49
CA ALA A 45 -15.74 -6.87 2.90
C ALA A 45 -15.73 -6.83 1.36
N ALA A 46 -16.88 -6.52 0.75
CA ALA A 46 -16.98 -6.34 -0.70
C ALA A 46 -16.10 -5.18 -1.18
N TRP A 47 -16.16 -4.01 -0.51
CA TRP A 47 -15.33 -2.85 -0.81
C TRP A 47 -13.83 -3.16 -0.77
N GLN A 48 -13.38 -3.97 0.19
CA GLN A 48 -11.97 -4.36 0.28
C GLN A 48 -11.57 -5.40 -0.77
N ARG A 49 -12.45 -6.35 -1.14
CA ARG A 49 -12.15 -7.31 -2.22
C ARG A 49 -11.90 -6.62 -3.54
N GLU A 50 -12.75 -5.66 -3.94
CA GLU A 50 -12.55 -4.88 -5.15
C GLU A 50 -11.20 -4.15 -5.15
N GLN A 51 -10.77 -3.60 -4.01
CA GLN A 51 -9.47 -2.95 -3.90
C GLN A 51 -8.30 -3.93 -3.95
N ILE A 52 -8.45 -5.15 -3.41
CA ILE A 52 -7.44 -6.20 -3.53
C ILE A 52 -7.27 -6.60 -4.99
N ASP A 53 -8.39 -6.82 -5.70
CA ASP A 53 -8.38 -7.33 -7.06
C ASP A 53 -7.89 -6.28 -8.08
N ASP A 54 -8.25 -5.02 -7.91
CA ASP A 54 -7.89 -3.95 -8.84
C ASP A 54 -6.64 -3.16 -8.37
N THR A 55 -6.65 -2.61 -7.16
CA THR A 55 -5.56 -1.72 -6.74
C THR A 55 -4.30 -2.50 -6.40
N LEU A 56 -4.40 -3.50 -5.51
CA LEU A 56 -3.21 -4.27 -5.13
C LEU A 56 -2.72 -5.16 -6.27
N ALA A 57 -3.63 -5.93 -6.90
CA ALA A 57 -3.26 -6.93 -7.88
C ALA A 57 -2.90 -6.35 -9.26
N CYS A 58 -3.54 -5.24 -9.67
CA CYS A 58 -3.30 -4.67 -11.01
C CYS A 58 -2.30 -3.50 -11.01
N LEU A 59 -2.01 -2.89 -9.87
CA LEU A 59 -1.12 -1.73 -9.78
C LEU A 59 -0.01 -1.90 -8.74
N ASP A 60 -0.35 -2.01 -7.45
CA ASP A 60 0.63 -1.88 -6.38
C ASP A 60 1.67 -3.01 -6.39
N TRP A 61 1.25 -4.26 -6.41
CA TRP A 61 2.17 -5.39 -6.40
C TRP A 61 2.96 -5.57 -7.70
N PRO A 62 2.35 -5.40 -8.89
CA PRO A 62 3.13 -5.38 -10.12
C PRO A 62 4.21 -4.31 -10.14
N VAL A 63 3.90 -3.09 -9.68
CA VAL A 63 4.88 -2.01 -9.58
C VAL A 63 5.92 -2.30 -8.51
N LEU A 64 5.52 -2.83 -7.34
CA LEU A 64 6.45 -3.25 -6.29
C LEU A 64 7.47 -4.27 -6.81
N ALA A 65 7.03 -5.24 -7.64
CA ALA A 65 7.92 -6.21 -8.25
C ALA A 65 8.97 -5.54 -9.17
N ARG A 66 8.55 -4.58 -9.99
CA ARG A 66 9.45 -3.84 -10.89
C ARG A 66 10.43 -2.96 -10.12
N LEU A 67 9.98 -2.29 -9.08
CA LEU A 67 10.83 -1.52 -8.18
C LEU A 67 11.87 -2.42 -7.48
N TYR A 68 11.44 -3.60 -7.01
CA TYR A 68 12.32 -4.57 -6.39
C TYR A 68 13.40 -5.07 -7.37
N HIS A 69 13.02 -5.42 -8.59
CA HIS A 69 13.97 -5.85 -9.62
C HIS A 69 14.91 -4.73 -10.07
N ALA A 70 14.41 -3.50 -10.19
CA ALA A 70 15.24 -2.33 -10.46
C ALA A 70 16.31 -2.14 -9.35
N CYS A 71 15.93 -2.32 -8.08
CA CYS A 71 16.90 -2.29 -6.97
C CYS A 71 17.96 -3.40 -7.09
N GLN A 72 17.55 -4.64 -7.44
CA GLN A 72 18.50 -5.75 -7.60
C GLN A 72 19.45 -5.54 -8.77
N ALA A 73 18.97 -4.91 -9.85
CA ALA A 73 19.78 -4.59 -11.04
C ALA A 73 20.59 -3.30 -10.91
N GLU A 74 20.46 -2.58 -9.79
CA GLU A 74 21.04 -1.24 -9.58
C GLU A 74 20.63 -0.23 -10.67
N ASP A 75 19.40 -0.39 -11.22
CA ASP A 75 18.83 0.46 -12.27
C ASP A 75 18.02 1.60 -11.67
N ALA A 76 18.66 2.74 -11.44
CA ALA A 76 18.04 3.93 -10.88
C ALA A 76 17.03 4.58 -11.84
N GLU A 77 17.19 4.42 -13.14
CA GLU A 77 16.28 4.98 -14.14
C GLU A 77 14.96 4.20 -14.13
N ALA A 78 15.00 2.87 -14.20
CA ALA A 78 13.82 2.02 -14.07
C ALA A 78 13.10 2.24 -12.73
N PHE A 79 13.85 2.36 -11.63
CA PHE A 79 13.27 2.65 -10.33
C PHE A 79 12.52 3.99 -10.32
N CYS A 80 13.12 5.05 -10.86
CA CYS A 80 12.49 6.36 -10.96
C CYS A 80 11.23 6.31 -11.86
N HIS A 81 11.29 5.59 -13.00
CA HIS A 81 10.18 5.39 -13.91
C HIS A 81 8.98 4.76 -13.19
N TRP A 82 9.19 3.62 -12.53
CA TRP A 82 8.11 2.89 -11.84
C TRP A 82 7.55 3.63 -10.62
N SER A 83 8.38 4.37 -9.91
CA SER A 83 7.92 5.24 -8.81
C SER A 83 7.00 6.35 -9.32
N ARG A 84 7.33 6.98 -10.45
CA ARG A 84 6.49 7.99 -11.09
C ARG A 84 5.24 7.39 -11.71
N PHE A 85 5.34 6.21 -12.31
CA PHE A 85 4.21 5.47 -12.85
C PHE A 85 3.17 5.20 -11.76
N LEU A 86 3.58 4.68 -10.60
CA LEU A 86 2.68 4.45 -9.47
C LEU A 86 1.97 5.75 -9.05
N LEU A 87 2.73 6.83 -8.85
CA LEU A 87 2.17 8.11 -8.43
C LEU A 87 1.18 8.68 -9.46
N ALA A 88 1.47 8.52 -10.75
CA ALA A 88 0.60 9.00 -11.83
C ALA A 88 -0.73 8.21 -11.91
N ASN A 89 -0.75 6.97 -11.43
CA ASN A 89 -1.95 6.13 -11.39
C ASN A 89 -2.78 6.33 -10.11
N ARG A 90 -2.38 7.21 -9.18
CA ARG A 90 -3.25 7.64 -8.07
C ARG A 90 -4.19 8.75 -8.57
N GLU A 91 -5.47 8.43 -8.69
CA GLU A 91 -6.45 9.25 -9.44
C GLU A 91 -6.75 10.60 -8.78
N THR A 92 -6.69 10.68 -7.45
CA THR A 92 -7.06 11.89 -6.69
C THR A 92 -5.86 12.60 -6.08
N ALA A 93 -6.04 13.86 -5.71
CA ALA A 93 -5.00 14.64 -5.03
C ALA A 93 -4.66 14.04 -3.66
N GLU A 94 -5.66 13.54 -2.93
CA GLU A 94 -5.46 12.92 -1.61
C GLU A 94 -4.66 11.61 -1.72
N LEU A 95 -4.99 10.72 -2.67
CA LEU A 95 -4.25 9.47 -2.87
C LEU A 95 -2.79 9.73 -3.28
N ARG A 96 -2.55 10.72 -4.14
CA ARG A 96 -1.18 11.13 -4.51
C ARG A 96 -0.43 11.70 -3.31
N LEU A 97 -1.09 12.53 -2.52
CA LEU A 97 -0.48 13.13 -1.32
C LEU A 97 -0.16 12.08 -0.26
N GLU A 98 -1.06 11.12 -0.04
CA GLU A 98 -0.81 9.97 0.84
C GLU A 98 0.45 9.22 0.42
N GLU A 99 0.54 8.84 -0.86
CA GLU A 99 1.68 8.10 -1.39
C GLU A 99 3.01 8.85 -1.18
N GLN A 100 3.02 10.15 -1.49
CA GLN A 100 4.20 11.01 -1.29
C GLN A 100 4.56 11.18 0.18
N GLN A 101 3.58 11.41 1.06
CA GLN A 101 3.85 11.61 2.49
C GLN A 101 4.40 10.34 3.13
N ARG A 102 3.88 9.18 2.77
CA ARG A 102 4.35 7.88 3.24
C ARG A 102 5.75 7.55 2.69
N GLY A 103 5.99 7.84 1.41
CA GLY A 103 7.31 7.71 0.79
C GLY A 103 8.36 8.59 1.48
N ALA A 104 8.07 9.88 1.64
CA ALA A 104 8.96 10.80 2.33
C ALA A 104 9.21 10.43 3.81
N ALA A 105 8.20 9.87 4.50
CA ALA A 105 8.36 9.41 5.87
C ALA A 105 9.31 8.20 5.94
N LEU A 106 9.14 7.22 5.04
CA LEU A 106 10.03 6.05 4.97
C LEU A 106 11.46 6.45 4.57
N ALA A 107 11.61 7.38 3.63
CA ALA A 107 12.91 7.88 3.23
C ALA A 107 13.67 8.56 4.39
N ARG A 108 12.96 9.30 5.26
CA ARG A 108 13.57 9.86 6.49
C ARG A 108 14.01 8.76 7.48
N LEU A 109 13.26 7.66 7.58
CA LEU A 109 13.68 6.52 8.40
C LEU A 109 14.96 5.87 7.87
N LEU A 110 15.06 5.71 6.55
CA LEU A 110 16.26 5.20 5.89
C LEU A 110 17.50 6.06 6.23
N ASP A 111 17.34 7.39 6.21
CA ASP A 111 18.43 8.29 6.63
C ASP A 111 18.81 8.08 8.11
N GLY A 112 17.81 8.00 9.00
CA GLY A 112 18.03 7.76 10.43
C GLY A 112 18.69 6.42 10.73
N TRP A 113 18.45 5.40 9.92
CA TRP A 113 19.10 4.10 10.02
C TRP A 113 20.46 4.05 9.33
N GLN A 114 20.91 5.16 8.73
CA GLN A 114 22.12 5.26 7.93
C GLN A 114 22.13 4.27 6.75
N LEU A 115 20.95 3.94 6.25
CA LEU A 115 20.70 3.14 5.06
C LEU A 115 20.30 4.09 3.90
N GLY A 116 20.40 3.64 2.67
CA GLY A 116 19.92 4.41 1.54
C GLY A 116 20.85 5.53 1.08
N GLN A 117 22.13 5.40 1.35
CA GLN A 117 23.17 6.40 1.02
C GLN A 117 23.53 6.46 -0.46
N ALA A 118 22.81 5.78 -1.35
CA ALA A 118 23.04 5.92 -2.78
C ALA A 118 22.40 7.24 -3.28
N PRO A 119 23.17 8.31 -3.55
CA PRO A 119 22.61 9.62 -3.93
C PRO A 119 21.70 9.57 -5.15
N ALA A 120 21.96 8.63 -6.08
CA ALA A 120 21.14 8.43 -7.28
C ALA A 120 19.69 8.00 -6.99
N TRP A 121 19.44 7.36 -5.85
CA TRP A 121 18.12 6.83 -5.47
C TRP A 121 17.35 7.74 -4.54
N ARG A 122 18.04 8.60 -3.80
CA ARG A 122 17.48 9.34 -2.67
C ARG A 122 16.23 10.14 -3.04
N ALA A 123 16.27 10.85 -4.16
CA ALA A 123 15.13 11.64 -4.62
C ALA A 123 13.93 10.77 -5.04
N SER A 124 14.20 9.60 -5.62
CA SER A 124 13.15 8.67 -6.06
C SER A 124 12.52 7.89 -4.90
N LEU A 125 13.24 7.66 -3.80
CA LEU A 125 12.73 7.01 -2.59
C LEU A 125 11.64 7.83 -1.89
N GLU A 126 11.57 9.14 -2.11
CA GLU A 126 10.54 10.01 -1.55
C GLU A 126 9.22 9.97 -2.30
N PHE A 127 9.20 9.45 -3.54
CA PHE A 127 7.99 9.46 -4.36
C PHE A 127 6.90 8.54 -3.82
N THR A 128 7.29 7.35 -3.35
CA THR A 128 6.33 6.34 -2.94
C THR A 128 6.83 5.50 -1.77
N GLN A 129 5.91 5.03 -0.94
CA GLN A 129 6.27 4.07 0.12
C GLN A 129 6.78 2.76 -0.47
N LEU A 130 6.18 2.29 -1.58
CA LEU A 130 6.58 1.04 -2.23
C LEU A 130 8.05 1.09 -2.71
N GLY A 131 8.51 2.26 -3.18
CA GLY A 131 9.91 2.44 -3.55
C GLY A 131 10.86 2.20 -2.37
N GLY A 132 10.58 2.81 -1.23
CA GLY A 132 11.38 2.60 -0.02
C GLY A 132 11.32 1.15 0.49
N MET A 133 10.15 0.50 0.42
CA MET A 133 9.97 -0.90 0.80
C MET A 133 10.76 -1.84 -0.13
N ALA A 134 10.69 -1.62 -1.45
CA ALA A 134 11.43 -2.39 -2.44
C ALA A 134 12.95 -2.28 -2.23
N TRP A 135 13.43 -1.05 -1.99
CA TRP A 135 14.83 -0.80 -1.74
C TRP A 135 15.32 -1.51 -0.47
N LEU A 136 14.58 -1.38 0.64
CA LEU A 136 14.90 -2.06 1.90
C LEU A 136 14.87 -3.58 1.77
N ALA A 137 13.88 -4.12 1.06
CA ALA A 137 13.77 -5.56 0.86
C ALA A 137 14.93 -6.12 0.03
N ALA A 138 15.35 -5.43 -1.03
CA ALA A 138 16.52 -5.81 -1.80
C ALA A 138 17.80 -5.74 -0.94
N HIS A 139 17.96 -4.67 -0.14
CA HIS A 139 19.09 -4.48 0.77
C HIS A 139 19.14 -5.56 1.88
N TRP A 140 17.99 -5.95 2.42
CA TRP A 140 17.90 -6.96 3.48
C TRP A 140 17.68 -8.39 2.98
N ALA A 141 17.76 -8.62 1.68
CA ALA A 141 17.53 -9.90 1.04
C ALA A 141 16.18 -10.55 1.44
N ILE A 142 15.15 -9.71 1.60
CA ILE A 142 13.78 -10.17 1.80
C ILE A 142 13.23 -10.61 0.44
N PRO A 143 12.74 -11.87 0.28
CA PRO A 143 12.19 -12.32 -0.99
C PRO A 143 10.99 -11.47 -1.43
N LEU A 144 10.89 -11.16 -2.73
CA LEU A 144 9.81 -10.36 -3.30
C LEU A 144 8.41 -10.83 -2.87
N ARG A 145 8.16 -12.15 -2.95
CA ARG A 145 6.86 -12.72 -2.56
C ARG A 145 6.51 -12.42 -1.11
N GLN A 146 7.48 -12.52 -0.20
CA GLN A 146 7.27 -12.24 1.22
C GLN A 146 7.04 -10.74 1.46
N LEU A 147 7.80 -9.88 0.77
CA LEU A 147 7.60 -8.44 0.80
C LEU A 147 6.18 -8.06 0.36
N ALA A 148 5.73 -8.57 -0.78
CA ALA A 148 4.41 -8.25 -1.34
C ALA A 148 3.26 -8.74 -0.45
N LEU A 149 3.35 -9.95 0.11
CA LEU A 149 2.37 -10.45 1.07
C LEU A 149 2.37 -9.63 2.36
N GLY A 150 3.55 -9.26 2.88
CA GLY A 150 3.67 -8.40 4.05
C GLY A 150 3.08 -7.01 3.82
N HIS A 151 3.31 -6.42 2.64
CA HIS A 151 2.68 -5.16 2.22
C HIS A 151 1.15 -5.30 2.14
N GLY A 152 0.65 -6.33 1.45
CA GLY A 152 -0.79 -6.55 1.32
C GLY A 152 -1.49 -6.78 2.67
N PHE A 153 -0.87 -7.54 3.57
CA PHE A 153 -1.39 -7.73 4.91
C PHE A 153 -1.43 -6.42 5.72
N ALA A 154 -0.35 -5.63 5.69
CA ALA A 154 -0.29 -4.35 6.39
C ALA A 154 -1.31 -3.34 5.84
N TRP A 155 -1.51 -3.34 4.51
CA TRP A 155 -2.54 -2.54 3.87
C TRP A 155 -3.94 -2.96 4.33
N LEU A 156 -4.25 -4.27 4.29
CA LEU A 156 -5.53 -4.82 4.71
C LEU A 156 -5.80 -4.54 6.20
N GLU A 157 -4.80 -4.73 7.07
CA GLU A 157 -4.90 -4.42 8.50
C GLU A 157 -5.24 -2.95 8.74
N GLY A 158 -4.55 -2.04 8.03
CA GLY A 158 -4.85 -0.61 8.08
C GLY A 158 -6.28 -0.28 7.66
N ALA A 159 -6.76 -0.88 6.56
CA ALA A 159 -8.13 -0.71 6.07
C ALA A 159 -9.17 -1.25 7.06
N VAL A 160 -8.94 -2.44 7.62
CA VAL A 160 -9.84 -3.03 8.64
C VAL A 160 -9.88 -2.18 9.91
N MET A 161 -8.76 -1.62 10.34
CA MET A 161 -8.71 -0.70 11.49
C MET A 161 -9.42 0.63 11.22
N ALA A 162 -9.41 1.13 9.99
CA ALA A 162 -10.25 2.26 9.58
C ALA A 162 -11.73 1.86 9.60
N GLY A 163 -12.06 0.66 9.10
CA GLY A 163 -13.41 0.09 9.13
C GLY A 163 -14.01 0.01 10.54
N VAL A 164 -13.24 -0.44 11.54
CA VAL A 164 -13.66 -0.48 12.95
C VAL A 164 -14.14 0.88 13.47
N LYS A 165 -13.58 1.97 12.95
CA LYS A 165 -13.95 3.34 13.37
C LYS A 165 -15.15 3.90 12.62
N LEU A 166 -15.39 3.43 11.41
CA LEU A 166 -16.37 4.01 10.47
C LEU A 166 -17.62 3.16 10.28
N VAL A 167 -17.48 1.84 10.33
CA VAL A 167 -18.54 0.87 10.04
C VAL A 167 -18.95 0.17 11.34
N PRO A 168 -20.25 -0.16 11.54
CA PRO A 168 -20.74 -0.71 12.81
C PRO A 168 -20.36 -2.19 12.99
N PHE A 169 -19.05 -2.49 13.09
CA PHE A 169 -18.56 -3.80 13.50
C PHE A 169 -17.43 -3.67 14.54
N GLY A 170 -17.31 -4.67 15.41
CA GLY A 170 -16.33 -4.67 16.50
C GLY A 170 -15.05 -5.43 16.18
N GLN A 171 -14.14 -5.47 17.15
CA GLN A 171 -12.81 -6.08 17.02
C GLN A 171 -12.84 -7.56 16.62
N GLN A 172 -13.83 -8.34 17.10
CA GLN A 172 -13.94 -9.75 16.73
C GLN A 172 -14.25 -9.91 15.22
N ALA A 173 -15.19 -9.13 14.70
CA ALA A 173 -15.49 -9.13 13.26
C ALA A 173 -14.29 -8.64 12.45
N ALA A 174 -13.53 -7.66 12.96
CA ALA A 174 -12.29 -7.20 12.33
C ALA A 174 -11.26 -8.32 12.16
N GLN A 175 -11.06 -9.16 13.19
CA GLN A 175 -10.15 -10.30 13.10
C GLN A 175 -10.65 -11.38 12.14
N THR A 176 -11.96 -11.61 12.07
CA THR A 176 -12.56 -12.52 11.07
C THR A 176 -12.34 -11.98 9.65
N LEU A 177 -12.55 -10.68 9.42
CA LEU A 177 -12.27 -10.04 8.12
C LEU A 177 -10.81 -10.18 7.70
N LEU A 178 -9.87 -9.96 8.62
CA LEU A 178 -8.44 -10.16 8.34
C LEU A 178 -8.12 -11.60 7.94
N LEU A 179 -8.73 -12.57 8.62
CA LEU A 179 -8.56 -13.99 8.29
C LEU A 179 -9.13 -14.31 6.91
N ASP A 180 -10.37 -13.91 6.64
CA ASP A 180 -11.10 -14.28 5.42
C ASP A 180 -10.56 -13.57 4.18
N LEU A 181 -10.33 -12.24 4.25
CA LEU A 181 -9.77 -11.46 3.15
C LEU A 181 -8.28 -11.77 2.94
N GLY A 182 -7.54 -11.96 4.02
CA GLY A 182 -6.13 -12.35 3.99
C GLY A 182 -5.87 -13.67 3.28
N ALA A 183 -6.81 -14.62 3.38
CA ALA A 183 -6.71 -15.91 2.68
C ALA A 183 -6.69 -15.77 1.15
N GLY A 184 -7.24 -14.69 0.59
CA GLY A 184 -7.25 -14.41 -0.85
C GLY A 184 -5.95 -13.77 -1.38
N LEU A 185 -5.17 -13.13 -0.51
CA LEU A 185 -3.98 -12.37 -0.92
C LEU A 185 -2.94 -13.19 -1.72
N PRO A 186 -2.64 -14.47 -1.37
CA PRO A 186 -1.68 -15.24 -2.14
C PRO A 186 -2.08 -15.47 -3.60
N ALA A 187 -3.37 -15.74 -3.85
CA ALA A 187 -3.87 -15.99 -5.21
C ALA A 187 -3.90 -14.68 -6.04
N ALA A 188 -4.33 -13.56 -5.44
CA ALA A 188 -4.29 -12.25 -6.07
C ALA A 188 -2.84 -11.82 -6.39
N LEU A 189 -1.89 -12.13 -5.50
CA LEU A 189 -0.47 -11.86 -5.76
C LEU A 189 0.07 -12.71 -6.93
N ASP A 190 -0.32 -13.99 -7.05
CA ASP A 190 0.11 -14.83 -8.17
C ASP A 190 -0.36 -14.25 -9.51
N GLN A 191 -1.57 -13.71 -9.57
CA GLN A 191 -2.07 -12.99 -10.74
C GLN A 191 -1.26 -11.71 -11.00
N ALA A 192 -1.03 -10.89 -9.97
CA ALA A 192 -0.28 -9.65 -10.05
C ALA A 192 1.13 -9.83 -10.62
N LEU A 193 1.84 -10.86 -10.16
CA LEU A 193 3.21 -11.14 -10.62
C LEU A 193 3.27 -11.69 -12.05
N GLY A 194 2.16 -12.13 -12.62
CA GLY A 194 2.04 -12.57 -14.01
C GLY A 194 1.77 -11.46 -15.02
N LEU A 195 1.45 -10.23 -14.57
CA LEU A 195 1.10 -9.13 -15.46
C LEU A 195 2.29 -8.54 -16.21
N GLY A 196 2.14 -8.36 -17.52
CA GLY A 196 3.07 -7.59 -18.36
C GLY A 196 2.97 -6.08 -18.12
N ASP A 197 3.95 -5.32 -18.61
CA ASP A 197 4.02 -3.87 -18.38
C ASP A 197 2.85 -3.11 -19.03
N ASP A 198 2.31 -3.62 -20.12
CA ASP A 198 1.15 -3.10 -20.87
C ASP A 198 -0.20 -3.41 -20.21
N GLN A 199 -0.20 -4.27 -19.18
CA GLN A 199 -1.38 -4.68 -18.44
C GLN A 199 -1.49 -4.00 -17.07
N LEU A 200 -0.50 -3.18 -16.71
CA LEU A 200 -0.47 -2.48 -15.43
C LEU A 200 -1.36 -1.25 -15.44
N GLY A 201 -1.88 -0.98 -14.29
CA GLY A 201 -2.81 0.11 -14.10
C GLY A 201 -4.22 -0.45 -13.98
N GLY A 202 -4.95 0.11 -13.11
CA GLY A 202 -6.33 -0.19 -12.84
C GLY A 202 -6.85 0.96 -12.02
N GLY A 203 -8.07 1.29 -12.16
CA GLY A 203 -8.71 2.29 -11.33
C GLY A 203 -10.06 1.76 -10.91
N LEU A 204 -10.37 1.87 -9.65
CA LEU A 204 -11.70 1.65 -9.13
C LEU A 204 -12.48 2.97 -9.25
N PRO A 205 -13.39 3.13 -10.23
CA PRO A 205 -14.12 4.39 -10.39
C PRO A 205 -14.85 4.81 -9.11
N LEU A 206 -15.36 3.86 -8.34
CA LEU A 206 -16.04 4.14 -7.07
C LEU A 206 -15.04 4.63 -6.01
N LEU A 207 -13.84 4.08 -5.95
CA LEU A 207 -12.77 4.56 -5.06
C LEU A 207 -12.34 5.98 -5.42
N ALA A 208 -12.12 6.24 -6.72
CA ALA A 208 -11.75 7.56 -7.21
C ALA A 208 -12.83 8.61 -6.91
N ILE A 209 -14.11 8.26 -7.09
CA ILE A 209 -15.24 9.15 -6.73
C ILE A 209 -15.29 9.37 -5.22
N ALA A 210 -15.19 8.32 -4.40
CA ALA A 210 -15.22 8.42 -2.95
C ALA A 210 -14.07 9.29 -2.42
N SER A 211 -12.84 9.05 -2.89
CA SER A 211 -11.68 9.83 -2.51
C SER A 211 -11.80 11.30 -2.96
N SER A 212 -12.24 11.55 -4.20
CA SER A 212 -12.47 12.92 -4.70
C SER A 212 -13.54 13.66 -3.90
N ARG A 213 -14.59 12.97 -3.48
CA ARG A 213 -15.65 13.57 -2.62
C ARG A 213 -15.18 13.80 -1.21
N HIS A 214 -14.30 12.94 -0.69
CA HIS A 214 -13.68 13.12 0.61
C HIS A 214 -12.83 14.40 0.67
N GLU A 215 -12.19 14.83 -0.42
CA GLU A 215 -11.41 16.09 -0.49
C GLU A 215 -12.21 17.31 -0.02
N THR A 216 -13.54 17.31 -0.22
CA THR A 216 -14.44 18.42 0.12
C THR A 216 -15.38 18.11 1.28
N GLN A 217 -15.24 16.96 1.93
CA GLN A 217 -16.07 16.56 3.07
C GLN A 217 -15.86 17.51 4.25
N TYR A 218 -16.95 18.00 4.83
CA TYR A 218 -16.91 19.04 5.88
C TYR A 218 -16.31 18.54 7.19
N THR A 219 -16.70 17.35 7.62
CA THR A 219 -16.14 16.71 8.83
C THR A 219 -15.36 15.47 8.42
N ARG A 220 -14.10 15.39 8.82
CA ARG A 220 -13.22 14.28 8.47
C ARG A 220 -12.51 13.74 9.69
N LEU A 221 -12.50 12.43 9.84
CA LEU A 221 -11.70 11.70 10.83
C LEU A 221 -10.32 11.33 10.25
N PHE A 222 -10.27 11.08 8.94
CA PHE A 222 -9.07 10.66 8.22
C PHE A 222 -8.56 11.77 7.29
N ARG A 223 -7.34 11.60 6.80
CA ARG A 223 -6.70 12.54 5.86
C ARG A 223 -7.05 12.26 4.41
N SER A 224 -7.39 11.01 4.09
CA SER A 224 -7.88 10.59 2.76
C SER A 224 -8.90 9.48 2.87
#